data_a9e1e5491111daa7edcbabc9d91ec5e7
#
_entry.id   a9e1e5491111daa7edcbabc9d91ec5e7
#
_cell.length_a   1.000
_cell.length_b   1.000
_cell.length_c   1.000
_cell.angle_alpha   90.00
_cell.angle_beta   90.00
_cell.angle_gamma   90.00
#
_symmetry.space_group_name_H-M   'P 1'
#
loop_
_entity.id
_entity.type
_entity.pdbx_description
1 polymer ?
#
loop_
_entity_poly.entity_id
_entity_poly.type
_entity_poly.pdbx_seq_one_letter_code
_entity_poly.pdbx_strand_id
1 'polypeptide(L)'
;MNEIIEAGRQDIVMQQSFSSELFSRWIAFIDAKEKTVQTYNRAIKQFLYYMAEQGIKQPTRADILAYREYLSREHKPTTVQSYLMAVKQFFKWTAQEGLYPNIADNVKGAKLDTGFKK
;
A
#
# COMPACT_ATOMS: atom_id res chain seq x y z
N MET A 1 -34.30 -14.76 -5.03
CA MET A 1 -33.86 -14.72 -5.94
C MET A 1 -32.85 -13.74 -6.19
N ASN A 2 -33.19 -12.60 -6.30
CA ASN A 2 -32.20 -11.59 -6.46
C ASN A 2 -31.24 -11.56 -5.33
N GLU A 3 -31.71 -11.90 -4.17
CA GLU A 3 -30.86 -11.84 -3.04
C GLU A 3 -29.68 -12.77 -3.16
N ILE A 4 -29.88 -13.92 -3.75
CA ILE A 4 -28.81 -14.85 -3.88
C ILE A 4 -27.74 -14.31 -4.81
N ILE A 5 -28.17 -13.71 -5.90
CA ILE A 5 -27.24 -13.17 -6.86
C ILE A 5 -26.48 -12.03 -6.24
N GLU A 6 -27.15 -11.21 -5.50
CA GLU A 6 -26.48 -10.09 -4.89
C GLU A 6 -25.54 -10.53 -3.82
N ALA A 7 -25.87 -11.58 -3.11
CA ALA A 7 -24.98 -12.07 -2.08
C ALA A 7 -23.68 -12.52 -2.70
N GLY A 8 -23.74 -13.19 -3.85
CA GLY A 8 -22.52 -13.61 -4.49
C GLY A 8 -21.68 -12.43 -4.90
N ARG A 9 -22.34 -11.40 -5.40
CA ARG A 9 -21.62 -10.24 -5.82
C ARG A 9 -21.02 -9.53 -4.62
N GLN A 10 -21.75 -9.48 -3.54
CA GLN A 10 -21.26 -8.85 -2.34
C GLN A 10 -20.09 -9.61 -1.75
N ASP A 11 -20.11 -10.92 -1.87
CA ASP A 11 -19.01 -11.71 -1.38
C ASP A 11 -17.73 -11.35 -2.09
N ILE A 12 -17.80 -11.12 -3.39
CA ILE A 12 -16.63 -10.74 -4.15
C ILE A 12 -16.10 -9.41 -3.65
N VAL A 13 -16.98 -8.47 -3.43
CA VAL A 13 -16.57 -7.16 -2.94
C VAL A 13 -15.95 -7.30 -1.57
N MET A 14 -16.57 -8.09 -0.70
CA MET A 14 -16.05 -8.22 0.64
C MET A 14 -14.71 -8.93 0.67
N GLN A 15 -14.45 -9.80 -0.29
CA GLN A 15 -13.18 -10.47 -0.33
C GLN A 15 -12.05 -9.53 -0.68
N GLN A 16 -12.39 -8.34 -1.16
CA GLN A 16 -11.38 -7.35 -1.47
C GLN A 16 -11.34 -6.25 -0.43
N SER A 17 -11.70 -6.56 0.78
CA SER A 17 -11.60 -5.60 1.85
C SER A 17 -10.18 -5.54 2.39
N PHE A 18 -9.75 -4.36 2.69
CA PHE A 18 -8.43 -4.17 3.24
C PHE A 18 -8.42 -4.55 4.72
N SER A 19 -7.34 -5.17 5.14
CA SER A 19 -7.15 -5.50 6.54
C SER A 19 -5.66 -5.61 6.78
N SER A 20 -5.23 -5.31 7.99
CA SER A 20 -3.82 -5.34 8.31
C SER A 20 -3.27 -6.77 8.24
N GLU A 21 -4.14 -7.75 8.30
CA GLU A 21 -3.70 -9.12 8.18
C GLU A 21 -3.06 -9.38 6.82
N LEU A 22 -3.44 -8.63 5.80
CA LEU A 22 -2.86 -8.78 4.49
C LEU A 22 -1.36 -8.53 4.50
N PHE A 23 -0.91 -7.66 5.38
CA PHE A 23 0.52 -7.38 5.46
C PHE A 23 1.28 -8.59 5.99
N SER A 24 0.74 -9.27 6.99
CA SER A 24 1.38 -10.46 7.51
C SER A 24 1.49 -11.52 6.44
N ARG A 25 0.43 -11.66 5.63
CA ARG A 25 0.43 -12.63 4.56
C ARG A 25 1.47 -12.28 3.51
N TRP A 26 1.58 -10.99 3.21
CA TRP A 26 2.55 -10.55 2.20
C TRP A 26 3.97 -10.77 2.68
N ILE A 27 4.24 -10.42 3.93
CA ILE A 27 5.58 -10.62 4.48
C ILE A 27 5.96 -12.09 4.44
N ALA A 28 5.01 -12.97 4.72
CA ALA A 28 5.28 -14.40 4.65
C ALA A 28 5.46 -14.88 3.21
N PHE A 29 4.86 -14.18 2.27
CA PHE A 29 4.93 -14.56 0.87
C PHE A 29 6.25 -14.17 0.20
N ILE A 30 6.79 -13.00 0.53
CA ILE A 30 7.96 -12.52 -0.17
C ILE A 30 9.17 -13.34 0.23
N ASP A 31 9.99 -13.65 -0.78
CA ASP A 31 11.18 -14.43 -0.57
C ASP A 31 12.35 -13.49 -0.72
N ALA A 32 12.72 -12.84 0.35
CA ALA A 32 13.75 -11.82 0.31
C ALA A 32 14.68 -11.96 1.49
N LYS A 33 15.81 -11.28 1.39
CA LYS A 33 16.77 -11.30 2.48
C LYS A 33 16.16 -10.66 3.71
N GLU A 34 16.66 -11.06 4.85
CA GLU A 34 16.13 -10.57 6.10
C GLU A 34 16.13 -9.05 6.18
N LYS A 35 17.19 -8.44 5.69
CA LYS A 35 17.28 -6.99 5.73
C LYS A 35 16.19 -6.33 4.90
N THR A 36 15.90 -6.91 3.74
CA THR A 36 14.84 -6.38 2.89
C THR A 36 13.49 -6.54 3.57
N VAL A 37 13.28 -7.68 4.21
CA VAL A 37 12.03 -7.92 4.92
C VAL A 37 11.87 -6.90 6.04
N GLN A 38 12.95 -6.61 6.76
CA GLN A 38 12.89 -5.61 7.82
C GLN A 38 12.54 -4.25 7.29
N THR A 39 13.12 -3.88 6.14
CA THR A 39 12.83 -2.59 5.54
C THR A 39 11.36 -2.50 5.13
N TYR A 40 10.87 -3.56 4.51
CA TYR A 40 9.47 -3.58 4.10
C TYR A 40 8.54 -3.53 5.31
N ASN A 41 8.90 -4.27 6.35
CA ASN A 41 8.09 -4.29 7.56
C ASN A 41 7.98 -2.89 8.16
N ARG A 42 9.10 -2.18 8.20
CA ARG A 42 9.12 -0.83 8.75
C ARG A 42 8.25 0.10 7.91
N ALA A 43 8.38 -0.01 6.59
CA ALA A 43 7.61 0.85 5.69
C ALA A 43 6.11 0.59 5.83
N ILE A 44 5.75 -0.67 5.94
CA ILE A 44 4.34 -1.02 6.05
C ILE A 44 3.76 -0.58 7.38
N LYS A 45 4.54 -0.69 8.46
CA LYS A 45 4.07 -0.22 9.75
C LYS A 45 3.83 1.28 9.70
N GLN A 46 4.69 2.01 9.02
CA GLN A 46 4.51 3.45 8.87
C GLN A 46 3.23 3.75 8.11
N PHE A 47 2.96 2.99 7.07
CA PHE A 47 1.74 3.19 6.30
C PHE A 47 0.50 2.90 7.15
N LEU A 48 0.55 1.82 7.93
CA LEU A 48 -0.57 1.49 8.81
C LEU A 48 -0.80 2.57 9.84
N TYR A 49 0.27 3.10 10.38
CA TYR A 49 0.17 4.16 11.37
C TYR A 49 -0.47 5.40 10.75
N TYR A 50 -0.04 5.75 9.54
CA TYR A 50 -0.61 6.88 8.84
C TYR A 50 -2.10 6.68 8.62
N MET A 51 -2.50 5.50 8.17
CA MET A 51 -3.91 5.23 7.93
C MET A 51 -4.71 5.34 9.21
N ALA A 52 -4.17 4.83 10.31
CA ALA A 52 -4.87 4.90 11.58
C ALA A 52 -5.04 6.35 12.02
N GLU A 53 -4.01 7.16 11.85
CA GLU A 53 -4.08 8.56 12.21
C GLU A 53 -5.13 9.30 11.38
N GLN A 54 -5.28 8.92 10.14
CA GLN A 54 -6.22 9.59 9.24
C GLN A 54 -7.61 8.96 9.25
N GLY A 55 -7.80 7.90 10.01
CA GLY A 55 -9.09 7.24 10.04
C GLY A 55 -9.44 6.49 8.77
N ILE A 56 -8.41 6.09 8.01
CA ILE A 56 -8.63 5.40 6.74
C ILE A 56 -8.69 3.90 6.98
N LYS A 57 -9.78 3.27 6.58
CA LYS A 57 -9.90 1.83 6.73
C LYS A 57 -9.80 1.09 5.42
N GLN A 58 -10.28 1.68 4.35
CA GLN A 58 -10.23 1.08 3.02
C GLN A 58 -9.56 2.09 2.12
N PRO A 59 -8.23 2.04 2.02
CA PRO A 59 -7.50 3.09 1.30
C PRO A 59 -7.82 3.11 -0.18
N THR A 60 -7.70 4.29 -0.77
CA THR A 60 -7.93 4.50 -2.19
C THR A 60 -6.67 5.09 -2.79
N ARG A 61 -6.68 5.27 -4.11
CA ARG A 61 -5.54 5.89 -4.78
C ARG A 61 -5.29 7.29 -4.23
N ALA A 62 -6.35 8.05 -3.95
CA ALA A 62 -6.17 9.38 -3.40
C ALA A 62 -5.44 9.33 -2.07
N ASP A 63 -5.70 8.29 -1.28
CA ASP A 63 -5.02 8.13 -0.01
C ASP A 63 -3.53 7.85 -0.21
N ILE A 64 -3.19 7.10 -1.25
CA ILE A 64 -1.78 6.82 -1.53
C ILE A 64 -1.07 8.10 -1.95
N LEU A 65 -1.72 8.91 -2.77
CA LEU A 65 -1.12 10.17 -3.20
C LEU A 65 -0.94 11.11 -2.01
N ALA A 66 -1.91 11.14 -1.11
CA ALA A 66 -1.81 11.98 0.08
C ALA A 66 -0.69 11.46 1.00
N TYR A 67 -0.54 10.15 1.08
CA TYR A 67 0.51 9.56 1.88
C TYR A 67 1.88 9.96 1.35
N ARG A 68 2.02 9.97 0.02
CA ARG A 68 3.27 10.40 -0.59
C ARG A 68 3.61 11.84 -0.21
N GLU A 69 2.59 12.71 -0.21
CA GLU A 69 2.82 14.10 0.18
C GLU A 69 3.20 14.20 1.65
N TYR A 70 2.54 13.41 2.48
CA TYR A 70 2.86 13.39 3.89
C TYR A 70 4.31 12.96 4.12
N LEU A 71 4.73 11.87 3.45
CA LEU A 71 6.09 11.40 3.59
C LEU A 71 7.09 12.44 3.10
N SER A 72 6.75 13.16 2.04
CA SER A 72 7.66 14.14 1.47
C SER A 72 7.93 15.28 2.41
N ARG A 73 7.00 15.57 3.30
CA ARG A 73 7.21 16.63 4.27
C ARG A 73 8.04 16.17 5.45
N GLU A 74 8.03 14.86 5.70
CA GLU A 74 8.68 14.35 6.90
C GLU A 74 10.03 13.69 6.65
N HIS A 75 10.33 13.33 5.41
CA HIS A 75 11.49 12.53 5.11
C HIS A 75 12.23 13.00 3.88
N LYS A 76 13.47 12.54 3.74
CA LYS A 76 14.25 12.81 2.55
C LYS A 76 13.67 12.08 1.37
N PRO A 77 13.90 12.55 0.14
CA PRO A 77 13.38 11.88 -1.05
C PRO A 77 13.73 10.39 -1.14
N THR A 78 14.95 10.01 -0.75
CA THR A 78 15.32 8.59 -0.84
C THR A 78 14.52 7.75 0.14
N THR A 79 14.21 8.29 1.30
CA THR A 79 13.39 7.57 2.27
C THR A 79 11.96 7.44 1.77
N VAL A 80 11.43 8.52 1.19
CA VAL A 80 10.09 8.50 0.63
C VAL A 80 10.01 7.44 -0.46
N GLN A 81 11.03 7.38 -1.31
CA GLN A 81 11.08 6.41 -2.37
C GLN A 81 11.03 4.98 -1.82
N SER A 82 11.81 4.70 -0.79
CA SER A 82 11.85 3.39 -0.20
C SER A 82 10.51 2.98 0.40
N TYR A 83 9.89 3.90 1.11
CA TYR A 83 8.61 3.59 1.73
C TYR A 83 7.53 3.37 0.68
N LEU A 84 7.50 4.22 -0.35
CA LEU A 84 6.51 4.06 -1.39
C LEU A 84 6.72 2.78 -2.18
N MET A 85 7.98 2.41 -2.39
CA MET A 85 8.24 1.18 -3.12
C MET A 85 7.64 -0.02 -2.41
N ALA A 86 7.78 -0.08 -1.09
CA ALA A 86 7.21 -1.18 -0.32
C ALA A 86 5.70 -1.20 -0.46
N VAL A 87 5.06 -0.04 -0.34
CA VAL A 87 3.61 0.05 -0.45
C VAL A 87 3.16 -0.37 -1.84
N LYS A 88 3.88 0.05 -2.87
CA LYS A 88 3.53 -0.31 -4.24
C LYS A 88 3.66 -1.82 -4.46
N GLN A 89 4.71 -2.42 -3.93
CA GLN A 89 4.88 -3.85 -4.07
C GLN A 89 3.78 -4.60 -3.34
N PHE A 90 3.40 -4.11 -2.19
CA PHE A 90 2.34 -4.74 -1.43
C PHE A 90 1.02 -4.73 -2.21
N PHE A 91 0.61 -3.58 -2.74
CA PHE A 91 -0.67 -3.53 -3.44
C PHE A 91 -0.62 -4.25 -4.77
N LYS A 92 0.54 -4.34 -5.38
CA LYS A 92 0.67 -5.14 -6.59
C LYS A 92 0.38 -6.60 -6.24
N TRP A 93 0.90 -7.06 -5.13
CA TRP A 93 0.67 -8.42 -4.67
C TRP A 93 -0.81 -8.64 -4.34
N THR A 94 -1.43 -7.70 -3.63
CA THR A 94 -2.84 -7.88 -3.28
C THR A 94 -3.72 -8.00 -4.52
N ALA A 95 -3.39 -7.25 -5.56
CA ALA A 95 -4.16 -7.31 -6.78
C ALA A 95 -3.97 -8.64 -7.48
N GLN A 96 -2.74 -9.14 -7.49
CA GLN A 96 -2.46 -10.42 -8.11
C GLN A 96 -3.20 -11.56 -7.41
N GLU A 97 -3.35 -11.44 -6.11
CA GLU A 97 -4.03 -12.47 -5.33
C GLU A 97 -5.52 -12.25 -5.23
N GLY A 98 -6.03 -11.19 -5.82
CA GLY A 98 -7.46 -10.90 -5.77
C GLY A 98 -7.94 -10.44 -4.41
N LEU A 99 -7.05 -9.91 -3.59
CA LEU A 99 -7.40 -9.52 -2.23
C LEU A 99 -7.77 -8.06 -2.09
N TYR A 100 -7.18 -7.21 -2.90
CA TYR A 100 -7.44 -5.79 -2.83
C TYR A 100 -6.92 -5.16 -4.12
N PRO A 101 -7.58 -4.13 -4.65
CA PRO A 101 -7.14 -3.55 -5.93
C PRO A 101 -5.79 -2.84 -5.78
N ASN A 102 -5.07 -2.74 -6.88
CA ASN A 102 -3.77 -2.09 -6.87
C ASN A 102 -3.95 -0.58 -6.93
N ILE A 103 -4.22 0.02 -5.81
CA ILE A 103 -4.48 1.46 -5.72
C ILE A 103 -3.21 2.28 -5.86
N ALA A 104 -2.05 1.64 -5.79
CA ALA A 104 -0.78 2.32 -5.93
C ALA A 104 -0.18 2.18 -7.31
N ASP A 105 -0.93 1.62 -8.24
CA ASP A 105 -0.45 1.40 -9.60
C ASP A 105 -0.11 2.74 -10.23
N ASN A 106 1.06 2.81 -10.82
CA ASN A 106 1.51 4.03 -11.51
C ASN A 106 1.68 5.26 -10.64
N VAL A 107 1.70 5.10 -9.35
CA VAL A 107 2.01 6.21 -8.47
C VAL A 107 3.51 6.41 -8.54
N LYS A 108 3.95 7.62 -8.84
CA LYS A 108 5.36 7.90 -8.92
C LYS A 108 5.94 8.09 -7.53
N GLY A 109 7.20 7.74 -7.40
CA GLY A 109 7.88 7.92 -6.14
C GLY A 109 8.23 9.37 -5.91
N ALA A 110 9.14 9.59 -4.98
CA ALA A 110 9.55 10.94 -4.66
C ALA A 110 10.29 11.53 -5.86
N LYS A 111 10.21 12.84 -5.95
CA LYS A 111 10.95 13.53 -6.98
C LYS A 111 12.37 13.66 -6.51
N LEU A 112 13.24 12.91 -7.14
CA LEU A 112 14.62 12.93 -6.72
C LEU A 112 15.47 13.86 -7.54
N ASP A 113 14.92 14.37 -8.60
CA ASP A 113 15.71 15.15 -9.51
C ASP A 113 15.65 16.62 -9.29
N THR A 114 14.95 17.06 -8.28
CA THR A 114 14.79 18.47 -8.14
C THR A 114 16.08 19.18 -8.01
N GLY A 115 16.99 18.57 -7.37
CA GLY A 115 18.22 19.25 -7.09
C GLY A 115 19.01 19.59 -8.28
N PHE A 116 18.90 18.84 -9.32
CA PHE A 116 19.77 19.15 -10.36
C PHE A 116 19.09 19.66 -11.57
N LYS A 117 17.88 19.98 -11.38
CA LYS A 117 17.28 20.52 -12.40
C LYS A 117 17.85 21.76 -12.70
N LYS A 118 18.44 22.31 -12.01
CA LYS A 118 18.94 23.49 -12.23
C LYS A 118 19.93 23.61 -13.00
#